data_91af904ee8df07b9f2237604307c6399
#
_entry.id   91af904ee8df07b9f2237604307c6399
#
_cell.length_a   1.000
_cell.length_b   1.000
_cell.length_c   1.000
_cell.angle_alpha   90.00
_cell.angle_beta   90.00
_cell.angle_gamma   90.00
#
_symmetry.space_group_name_H-M   'P 1'
#
loop_
_entity.id
_entity.type
_entity.pdbx_description
1 polymer ?
#
loop_
_entity_poly.entity_id
_entity_poly.type
_entity_poly.pdbx_seq_one_letter_code
_entity_poly.pdbx_strand_id
1 'polypeptide(L)' 'MENRKTYMNLALSTGKILKGEKIRELVNFIVNKFAEENISRDEAYQVLEEVKEVVGEVAIVQHID' A
#
# COMPACT_ATOMS: atom_id res chain seq x y z
N MET A 1 0.67 -15.03 6.66
CA MET A 1 1.59 -14.31 7.55
C MET A 1 0.96 -12.99 7.98
N GLU A 2 0.97 -12.71 9.26
CA GLU A 2 0.40 -11.47 9.78
C GLU A 2 1.52 -10.49 10.15
N ASN A 3 1.41 -9.28 9.64
CA ASN A 3 2.37 -8.22 9.95
C ASN A 3 1.87 -7.45 11.18
N ARG A 4 2.64 -7.49 12.28
CA ARG A 4 2.32 -6.78 13.52
C ARG A 4 3.24 -5.59 13.76
N LYS A 5 3.93 -5.17 12.73
CA LYS A 5 4.82 -4.03 12.80
C LYS A 5 4.05 -2.78 13.18
N THR A 6 4.65 -1.94 14.00
CA THR A 6 4.07 -0.66 14.40
C THR A 6 4.53 0.41 13.43
N TYR A 7 3.59 1.19 12.92
CA TYR A 7 3.88 2.29 12.02
C TYR A 7 3.57 3.63 12.69
N MET A 8 4.39 4.61 12.44
CA MET A 8 4.15 5.97 12.92
C MET A 8 3.06 6.62 12.07
N ASN A 9 2.31 7.53 12.70
CA ASN A 9 1.35 8.34 11.96
C ASN A 9 2.09 9.21 10.95
N LEU A 10 1.48 9.41 9.79
CA LEU A 10 2.07 10.18 8.70
C LEU A 10 1.26 11.46 8.50
N ALA A 11 1.91 12.60 8.70
CA ALA A 11 1.29 13.90 8.45
C ALA A 11 1.45 14.23 6.98
N LEU A 12 0.33 14.48 6.30
CA LEU A 12 0.31 14.79 4.89
C LEU A 12 0.32 16.31 4.68
N SER A 13 0.79 16.73 3.51
CA SER A 13 0.87 18.16 3.15
C SER A 13 -0.50 18.85 3.13
N THR A 14 -1.57 18.08 2.99
CA THR A 14 -2.95 18.59 3.01
C THR A 14 -3.47 18.88 4.41
N GLY A 15 -2.70 18.57 5.46
CA GLY A 15 -3.12 18.67 6.85
C GLY A 15 -3.78 17.41 7.39
N LYS A 16 -4.05 16.44 6.54
CA LYS A 16 -4.61 15.17 6.95
C LYS A 16 -3.53 14.31 7.62
N ILE A 17 -3.93 13.51 8.59
CA ILE A 17 -3.03 12.55 9.24
C ILE A 17 -3.48 11.14 8.86
N LEU A 18 -2.54 10.37 8.32
CA LEU A 18 -2.75 8.95 8.05
C LEU A 18 -2.22 8.18 9.25
N LYS A 19 -3.10 7.56 10.00
CA LYS A 19 -2.72 6.85 11.22
C LYS A 19 -1.93 5.59 10.91
N GLY A 20 -0.97 5.28 11.78
CA GLY A 20 -0.12 4.09 11.62
C GLY A 20 -0.92 2.80 11.55
N GLU A 21 -2.03 2.70 12.29
CA GLU A 21 -2.93 1.55 12.22
C GLU A 21 -3.49 1.36 10.82
N LYS A 22 -3.87 2.46 10.17
CA LYS A 22 -4.41 2.41 8.81
C LYS A 22 -3.32 1.99 7.82
N ILE A 23 -2.11 2.49 8.01
CA ILE A 23 -0.96 2.09 7.19
C ILE A 23 -0.76 0.58 7.29
N ARG A 24 -0.78 0.05 8.51
CA ARG A 24 -0.63 -1.39 8.73
C ARG A 24 -1.73 -2.19 8.04
N GLU A 25 -2.98 -1.74 8.16
CA GLU A 25 -4.09 -2.40 7.48
C GLU A 25 -3.88 -2.48 5.97
N LEU A 26 -3.44 -1.37 5.38
CA LEU A 26 -3.20 -1.31 3.94
C LEU A 26 -2.05 -2.21 3.52
N VAL A 27 -0.96 -2.20 4.28
CA VAL A 27 0.19 -3.06 4.01
C VAL A 27 -0.22 -4.54 4.09
N ASN A 28 -0.94 -4.90 5.15
CA ASN A 28 -1.39 -6.28 5.32
C ASN A 28 -2.34 -6.71 4.21
N PHE A 29 -3.24 -5.84 3.80
CA PHE A 29 -4.15 -6.11 2.69
C PHE A 29 -3.38 -6.44 1.41
N ILE A 30 -2.40 -5.61 1.08
CA ILE A 30 -1.59 -5.79 -0.14
C ILE A 30 -0.79 -7.08 -0.07
N VAL A 31 -0.11 -7.32 1.05
CA VAL A 31 0.70 -8.54 1.23
C VAL A 31 -0.16 -9.79 1.14
N ASN A 32 -1.33 -9.77 1.78
CA ASN A 32 -2.24 -10.91 1.74
C ASN A 32 -2.78 -11.15 0.34
N LYS A 33 -3.02 -10.08 -0.41
CA LYS A 33 -3.46 -10.21 -1.79
C LYS A 33 -2.39 -10.87 -2.66
N PHE A 34 -1.14 -10.46 -2.49
CA PHE A 34 -0.03 -11.09 -3.20
C PHE A 34 0.08 -12.59 -2.84
N ALA A 35 -0.10 -12.91 -1.56
CA ALA A 35 -0.04 -14.31 -1.12
C ALA A 35 -1.16 -15.15 -1.76
N GLU A 36 -2.35 -14.61 -1.87
CA GLU A 36 -3.47 -15.29 -2.54
C GLU A 36 -3.17 -15.59 -4.00
N GLU A 37 -2.43 -14.69 -4.66
CA GLU A 37 -2.10 -14.83 -6.07
C GLU A 37 -0.80 -15.60 -6.30
N ASN A 38 -0.17 -16.12 -5.26
CA ASN A 38 1.11 -16.83 -5.34
C ASN A 38 2.21 -16.02 -6.02
N ILE A 39 2.23 -14.74 -5.74
CA ILE A 39 3.20 -13.82 -6.33
C ILE A 39 4.55 -13.93 -5.59
N SER A 40 5.64 -14.10 -6.32
CA SER A 40 6.98 -14.11 -5.74
C SER A 40 7.37 -12.72 -5.26
N ARG A 41 8.40 -12.64 -4.39
CA ARG A 41 8.91 -11.35 -3.91
C ARG A 41 9.30 -10.42 -5.05
N ASP A 42 10.02 -10.93 -6.04
CA ASP A 42 10.50 -10.11 -7.15
C ASP A 42 9.35 -9.63 -8.02
N GLU A 43 8.37 -10.50 -8.27
CA GLU A 43 7.16 -10.12 -8.98
C GLU A 43 6.36 -9.06 -8.21
N ALA A 44 6.27 -9.22 -6.88
CA ALA A 44 5.57 -8.25 -6.04
C ALA A 44 6.23 -6.87 -6.13
N TYR A 45 7.56 -6.81 -6.14
CA TYR A 45 8.27 -5.55 -6.27
C TYR A 45 7.97 -4.87 -7.60
N GLN A 46 7.89 -5.64 -8.68
CA GLN A 46 7.53 -5.09 -9.99
C GLN A 46 6.10 -4.56 -10.01
N VAL A 47 5.17 -5.30 -9.42
CA VAL A 47 3.77 -4.85 -9.32
C VAL A 47 3.68 -3.57 -8.51
N LEU A 48 4.43 -3.46 -7.41
CA LEU A 48 4.44 -2.25 -6.59
C LEU A 48 4.98 -1.04 -7.36
N GLU A 49 5.97 -1.23 -8.23
CA GLU A 49 6.45 -0.15 -9.09
C GLU A 49 5.37 0.32 -10.06
N GLU A 50 4.60 -0.61 -10.63
CA GLU A 50 3.47 -0.25 -11.50
C GLU A 50 2.39 0.52 -10.73
N VAL A 51 2.09 0.07 -9.50
CA VAL A 51 1.13 0.77 -8.64
C VAL A 51 1.60 2.20 -8.38
N LYS A 52 2.88 2.36 -8.10
CA LYS A 52 3.49 3.67 -7.86
C LYS A 52 3.31 4.60 -9.06
N GLU A 53 3.53 4.09 -10.26
CA GLU A 53 3.36 4.87 -11.49
C GLU A 53 1.92 5.31 -11.70
N VAL A 54 0.98 4.39 -11.53
CA VAL A 54 -0.44 4.69 -11.71
C VAL A 54 -0.92 5.71 -10.67
N VAL A 55 -0.50 5.55 -9.41
CA VAL A 55 -0.84 6.50 -8.35
C VAL A 55 -0.28 7.89 -8.67
N GLY A 56 0.93 7.94 -9.26
CA GLY A 56 1.57 9.21 -9.60
C GLY A 56 0.89 9.98 -10.72
N GLU A 57 0.00 9.36 -11.48
CA GLU A 57 -0.72 10.00 -12.57
C GLU A 57 -1.93 10.81 -12.12
N VAL A 58 -2.35 10.66 -10.86
CA VAL A 58 -3.55 11.31 -10.35
C VAL A 58 -3.24 12.06 -9.06
N ALA A 59 -3.92 13.19 -8.85
CA ALA A 59 -3.75 13.96 -7.62
C ALA A 59 -4.42 13.27 -6.42
N ILE A 60 -5.53 12.59 -6.68
CA ILE A 60 -6.27 11.83 -5.67
C ILE A 60 -6.43 10.42 -6.23
N VAL A 61 -6.04 9.42 -5.45
CA VAL A 61 -6.15 8.03 -5.88
C VAL A 61 -7.61 7.67 -6.04
N GLN A 62 -7.94 7.17 -7.22
CA GLN A 62 -9.29 6.77 -7.57
C GLN A 62 -9.35 5.26 -7.80
N HIS A 63 -10.56 4.75 -7.67
CA HIS A 63 -10.82 3.35 -7.94
C HIS A 63 -10.62 3.07 -9.42
N ILE A 64 -9.97 1.96 -9.75
CA ILE A 64 -9.79 1.53 -11.14
C ILE A 64 -10.47 0.18 -11.34
N ASP A 65 -10.98 -0.02 -12.52
CA ASP A 65 -11.67 -1.27 -12.91
C ASP A 65 -10.73 -2.27 -13.54
#